data_5a832f3aacd6effe49f9fb7732592e78
#
_entry.id   5a832f3aacd6effe49f9fb7732592e78
#
_cell.length_a   1.000
_cell.length_b   1.000
_cell.length_c   1.000
_cell.angle_alpha   90.00
_cell.angle_beta   90.00
_cell.angle_gamma   90.00
#
_symmetry.space_group_name_H-M   'P 1'
#
loop_
_entity.id
_entity.type
_entity.pdbx_description
1 polymer ?
#
loop_
_entity_poly.entity_id
_entity_poly.type
_entity_poly.pdbx_seq_one_letter_code
_entity_poly.pdbx_strand_id
1 'polypeptide(L)'
;MLRQCAPYAAQADASPNHPWIDLGLSQNQREEGRQRGDSPAMVEYNHTFARFLQEVLEQGCFCFHASALQVDGEAVLFSADSGTGKSTHAGLWEKYLADRHRVVRLNDDKPVLRVRQDGVWAYGSPWSGKHVIHTNAKAPVKAVVFLEQAPENRIRSVTSQEAFSLVFPQTFCLKTDARQRILVLQMLDQFLRQVPVYLLSCNISREAVELVYQTIWKGDYK
;
A
#
# COMPACT_ATOMS: atom_id res chain seq x y z
N MET A 1 -10.50 14.95 -4.31
CA MET A 1 -11.00 13.61 -3.89
C MET A 1 -12.09 13.03 -4.79
N LEU A 2 -13.18 13.72 -5.15
CA LEU A 2 -14.28 13.15 -5.94
C LEU A 2 -13.83 12.40 -7.21
N ARG A 3 -12.92 12.96 -8.00
CA ARG A 3 -12.40 12.27 -9.21
C ARG A 3 -11.62 11.00 -8.87
N GLN A 4 -10.88 10.99 -7.77
CA GLN A 4 -10.12 9.81 -7.32
C GLN A 4 -11.03 8.73 -6.73
N CYS A 5 -12.18 9.13 -6.16
CA CYS A 5 -13.17 8.20 -5.64
C CYS A 5 -14.08 7.58 -6.71
N ALA A 6 -14.16 8.17 -7.90
CA ALA A 6 -15.05 7.68 -8.96
C ALA A 6 -14.93 6.17 -9.27
N PRO A 7 -13.72 5.56 -9.35
CA PRO A 7 -13.60 4.11 -9.56
C PRO A 7 -14.15 3.25 -8.42
N TYR A 8 -14.37 3.84 -7.23
CA TYR A 8 -14.87 3.16 -6.02
C TYR A 8 -16.35 3.46 -5.74
N ALA A 9 -16.99 4.22 -6.60
CA ALA A 9 -18.41 4.51 -6.45
C ALA A 9 -19.21 3.20 -6.50
N ALA A 10 -19.97 2.91 -5.43
CA ALA A 10 -20.93 1.81 -5.42
C ALA A 10 -22.13 2.18 -6.30
N GLN A 11 -22.71 1.18 -6.97
CA GLN A 11 -24.05 1.33 -7.53
C GLN A 11 -25.06 1.50 -6.39
N ALA A 12 -26.14 2.21 -6.63
CA ALA A 12 -27.13 2.62 -5.62
C ALA A 12 -27.79 1.47 -4.82
N ASP A 13 -27.59 0.22 -5.25
CA ASP A 13 -28.11 -1.00 -4.61
C ASP A 13 -27.17 -1.64 -3.59
N ALA A 14 -26.13 -0.91 -3.11
CA ALA A 14 -25.29 -1.41 -2.03
C ALA A 14 -26.14 -1.66 -0.80
N SER A 15 -26.13 -2.90 -0.33
CA SER A 15 -26.94 -3.42 0.78
C SER A 15 -27.02 -2.44 1.95
N PRO A 16 -28.22 -2.14 2.48
CA PRO A 16 -28.43 -1.19 3.58
C PRO A 16 -27.73 -1.61 4.90
N ASN A 17 -27.14 -2.80 4.96
CA ASN A 17 -26.47 -3.34 6.14
C ASN A 17 -24.94 -3.09 6.18
N HIS A 18 -24.35 -2.40 5.20
CA HIS A 18 -22.96 -1.98 5.31
C HIS A 18 -22.87 -0.65 6.04
N PRO A 19 -22.05 -0.56 7.11
CA PRO A 19 -21.85 0.71 7.79
C PRO A 19 -21.20 1.71 6.84
N TRP A 20 -21.89 2.83 6.59
CA TRP A 20 -21.36 3.94 5.83
C TRP A 20 -20.35 4.71 6.68
N ILE A 21 -19.19 5.00 6.12
CA ILE A 21 -18.19 5.87 6.73
C ILE A 21 -18.37 7.26 6.14
N ASP A 22 -18.80 8.22 6.97
CA ASP A 22 -18.84 9.63 6.58
C ASP A 22 -17.41 10.20 6.66
N LEU A 23 -16.83 10.47 5.51
CA LEU A 23 -15.50 11.09 5.36
C LEU A 23 -15.62 12.64 5.21
N GLY A 24 -16.80 13.21 5.38
CA GLY A 24 -17.04 14.63 5.19
C GLY A 24 -16.20 15.54 6.10
N LEU A 25 -15.85 16.72 5.59
CA LEU A 25 -15.15 17.76 6.36
C LEU A 25 -16.13 18.74 6.97
N SER A 26 -15.91 19.07 8.26
CA SER A 26 -16.59 20.18 8.92
C SER A 26 -16.07 21.53 8.40
N GLN A 27 -16.84 22.60 8.65
CA GLN A 27 -16.40 23.96 8.32
C GLN A 27 -15.15 24.36 9.11
N ASN A 28 -15.04 23.95 10.39
CA ASN A 28 -13.88 24.24 11.22
C ASN A 28 -12.59 23.62 10.63
N GLN A 29 -12.64 22.37 10.18
CA GLN A 29 -11.49 21.71 9.55
C GLN A 29 -11.04 22.41 8.26
N ARG A 30 -11.98 22.95 7.48
CA ARG A 30 -11.68 23.75 6.28
C ARG A 30 -10.99 25.06 6.66
N GLU A 31 -11.47 25.72 7.72
CA GLU A 31 -10.91 26.99 8.19
C GLU A 31 -9.50 26.80 8.79
N GLU A 32 -9.29 25.79 9.63
CA GLU A 32 -7.98 25.42 10.15
C GLU A 32 -6.95 25.15 9.05
N GLY A 33 -7.38 24.47 7.98
CA GLY A 33 -6.53 24.23 6.81
C GLY A 33 -6.14 25.52 6.10
N ARG A 34 -7.09 26.47 5.91
CA ARG A 34 -6.79 27.80 5.35
C ARG A 34 -5.78 28.58 6.20
N GLN A 35 -5.95 28.57 7.53
CA GLN A 35 -5.04 29.25 8.45
C GLN A 35 -3.61 28.69 8.37
N ARG A 36 -3.45 27.38 8.08
CA ARG A 36 -2.14 26.77 7.81
C ARG A 36 -1.58 27.04 6.41
N GLY A 37 -2.35 27.64 5.53
CA GLY A 37 -1.97 27.86 4.13
C GLY A 37 -2.14 26.65 3.22
N ASP A 38 -2.88 25.62 3.68
CA ASP A 38 -3.15 24.42 2.89
C ASP A 38 -4.17 24.74 1.77
N SER A 39 -3.98 24.18 0.59
CA SER A 39 -5.01 24.23 -0.44
C SER A 39 -6.26 23.43 -0.02
N PRO A 40 -7.47 23.83 -0.46
CA PRO A 40 -8.70 23.09 -0.14
C PRO A 40 -8.64 21.60 -0.51
N ALA A 41 -7.97 21.27 -1.63
CA ALA A 41 -7.77 19.89 -2.06
C ALA A 41 -6.85 19.10 -1.11
N MET A 42 -5.80 19.73 -0.59
CA MET A 42 -4.89 19.11 0.38
C MET A 42 -5.59 18.89 1.72
N VAL A 43 -6.38 19.87 2.19
CA VAL A 43 -7.19 19.73 3.40
C VAL A 43 -8.15 18.54 3.27
N GLU A 44 -8.88 18.46 2.16
CA GLU A 44 -9.81 17.36 1.89
C GLU A 44 -9.08 16.01 1.85
N TYR A 45 -7.97 15.91 1.10
CA TYR A 45 -7.18 14.69 0.96
C TYR A 45 -6.69 14.17 2.32
N ASN A 46 -6.08 15.04 3.13
CA ASN A 46 -5.49 14.66 4.42
C ASN A 46 -6.56 14.28 5.46
N HIS A 47 -7.64 15.05 5.56
CA HIS A 47 -8.70 14.79 6.53
C HIS A 47 -9.49 13.52 6.19
N THR A 48 -9.88 13.35 4.93
CA THR A 48 -10.59 12.14 4.51
C THR A 48 -9.72 10.89 4.69
N PHE A 49 -8.41 10.98 4.45
CA PHE A 49 -7.48 9.90 4.71
C PHE A 49 -7.36 9.58 6.21
N ALA A 50 -7.18 10.60 7.05
CA ALA A 50 -7.08 10.41 8.51
C ALA A 50 -8.35 9.76 9.08
N ARG A 51 -9.53 10.21 8.64
CA ARG A 51 -10.81 9.60 9.01
C ARG A 51 -10.92 8.16 8.56
N PHE A 52 -10.57 7.90 7.30
CA PHE A 52 -10.56 6.56 6.75
C PHE A 52 -9.63 5.61 7.53
N LEU A 53 -8.43 6.06 7.91
CA LEU A 53 -7.50 5.26 8.72
C LEU A 53 -8.11 4.80 10.04
N GLN A 54 -8.88 5.66 10.73
CA GLN A 54 -9.54 5.30 11.99
C GLN A 54 -10.54 4.16 11.80
N GLU A 55 -11.36 4.28 10.77
CA GLU A 55 -12.47 3.37 10.55
C GLU A 55 -12.04 1.99 10.01
N VAL A 56 -11.00 1.94 9.16
CA VAL A 56 -10.57 0.66 8.58
C VAL A 56 -9.78 -0.21 9.56
N LEU A 57 -9.18 0.38 10.59
CA LEU A 57 -8.48 -0.38 11.63
C LEU A 57 -9.43 -1.33 12.39
N GLU A 58 -10.62 -0.87 12.73
CA GLU A 58 -11.65 -1.70 13.39
C GLU A 58 -12.15 -2.86 12.51
N GLN A 59 -11.87 -2.80 11.20
CA GLN A 59 -12.22 -3.83 10.24
C GLN A 59 -11.05 -4.78 9.91
N GLY A 60 -9.96 -4.72 10.66
CA GLY A 60 -8.76 -5.53 10.43
C GLY A 60 -7.97 -5.09 9.21
N CYS A 61 -7.99 -3.80 8.90
CA CYS A 61 -7.26 -3.22 7.78
C CYS A 61 -6.31 -2.12 8.25
N PHE A 62 -5.21 -1.95 7.54
CA PHE A 62 -4.30 -0.81 7.70
C PHE A 62 -3.81 -0.32 6.33
N CYS A 63 -3.37 0.93 6.26
CA CYS A 63 -2.73 1.47 5.07
C CYS A 63 -1.22 1.35 5.16
N PHE A 64 -0.59 1.06 4.03
CA PHE A 64 0.85 0.82 3.94
C PHE A 64 1.48 1.71 2.88
N HIS A 65 2.64 2.28 3.15
CA HIS A 65 3.35 3.14 2.20
C HIS A 65 4.11 2.30 1.18
N ALA A 66 3.46 1.96 0.08
CA ALA A 66 4.00 1.10 -0.96
C ALA A 66 3.39 1.39 -2.33
N SER A 67 4.12 1.02 -3.38
CA SER A 67 3.51 0.76 -4.69
C SER A 67 3.08 -0.71 -4.74
N ALA A 68 1.78 -0.96 -4.90
CA ALA A 68 1.19 -2.29 -4.97
C ALA A 68 0.88 -2.67 -6.41
N LEU A 69 1.45 -3.78 -6.87
CA LEU A 69 1.17 -4.38 -8.17
C LEU A 69 0.48 -5.72 -8.00
N GLN A 70 -0.52 -5.98 -8.84
CA GLN A 70 -1.06 -7.31 -9.06
C GLN A 70 -0.39 -7.91 -10.30
N VAL A 71 0.16 -9.11 -10.17
CA VAL A 71 0.75 -9.90 -11.26
C VAL A 71 0.03 -11.24 -11.28
N ASP A 72 -0.69 -11.53 -12.35
CA ASP A 72 -1.45 -12.78 -12.55
C ASP A 72 -2.38 -13.15 -11.37
N GLY A 73 -2.95 -12.14 -10.72
CA GLY A 73 -3.89 -12.33 -9.62
C GLY A 73 -3.28 -12.26 -8.21
N GLU A 74 -1.97 -12.21 -8.04
CA GLU A 74 -1.27 -12.07 -6.75
C GLU A 74 -0.60 -10.71 -6.62
N ALA A 75 -0.55 -10.13 -5.41
CA ALA A 75 0.02 -8.80 -5.18
C ALA A 75 1.46 -8.86 -4.66
N VAL A 76 2.32 -8.03 -5.21
CA VAL A 76 3.62 -7.67 -4.65
C VAL A 76 3.63 -6.20 -4.26
N LEU A 77 4.18 -5.91 -3.08
CA LEU A 77 4.26 -4.56 -2.53
C LEU A 77 5.71 -4.09 -2.54
N PHE A 78 5.99 -2.98 -3.21
CA PHE A 78 7.31 -2.34 -3.19
C PHE A 78 7.29 -1.17 -2.22
N SER A 79 8.09 -1.26 -1.16
CA SER A 79 8.20 -0.24 -0.12
C SER A 79 9.63 0.29 0.00
N ALA A 80 9.76 1.52 0.42
CA ALA A 80 11.02 2.19 0.71
C ALA A 80 10.73 3.59 1.28
N ASP A 81 11.74 4.30 1.70
CA ASP A 81 11.63 5.72 2.04
C ASP A 81 11.17 6.56 0.85
N SER A 82 10.63 7.74 1.15
CA SER A 82 10.15 8.64 0.11
C SER A 82 11.30 9.02 -0.84
N GLY A 83 11.06 8.94 -2.16
CA GLY A 83 12.06 9.29 -3.17
C GLY A 83 13.03 8.17 -3.56
N THR A 84 13.03 7.01 -2.90
CA THR A 84 13.92 5.88 -3.24
C THR A 84 13.63 5.23 -4.59
N GLY A 85 12.41 5.38 -5.14
CA GLY A 85 12.09 4.87 -6.48
C GLY A 85 11.02 3.79 -6.53
N LYS A 86 10.13 3.67 -5.52
CA LYS A 86 9.01 2.71 -5.51
C LYS A 86 8.19 2.73 -6.82
N SER A 87 7.67 3.90 -7.18
CA SER A 87 6.86 4.08 -8.39
C SER A 87 7.64 3.79 -9.67
N THR A 88 8.94 4.13 -9.69
CA THR A 88 9.85 3.82 -10.79
C THR A 88 10.01 2.32 -10.94
N HIS A 89 10.33 1.59 -9.84
CA HIS A 89 10.48 0.14 -9.87
C HIS A 89 9.18 -0.56 -10.29
N ALA A 90 8.04 -0.12 -9.75
CA ALA A 90 6.73 -0.63 -10.17
C ALA A 90 6.45 -0.38 -11.67
N GLY A 91 6.85 0.78 -12.21
CA GLY A 91 6.79 1.07 -13.65
C GLY A 91 7.68 0.16 -14.52
N LEU A 92 8.82 -0.30 -13.98
CA LEU A 92 9.65 -1.30 -14.69
C LEU A 92 8.92 -2.66 -14.80
N TRP A 93 8.15 -3.06 -13.80
CA TRP A 93 7.33 -4.27 -13.86
C TRP A 93 6.26 -4.17 -14.94
N GLU A 94 5.56 -3.04 -15.03
CA GLU A 94 4.59 -2.79 -16.10
C GLU A 94 5.26 -2.81 -17.48
N LYS A 95 6.49 -2.27 -17.59
CA LYS A 95 7.24 -2.22 -18.83
C LYS A 95 7.77 -3.58 -19.29
N TYR A 96 8.29 -4.40 -18.38
CA TYR A 96 9.07 -5.58 -18.75
C TYR A 96 8.33 -6.92 -18.57
N LEU A 97 7.18 -6.92 -17.88
CA LEU A 97 6.40 -8.14 -17.67
C LEU A 97 5.03 -8.12 -18.38
N ALA A 98 4.52 -6.97 -18.83
CA ALA A 98 3.17 -6.85 -19.37
C ALA A 98 2.92 -7.65 -20.66
N ASP A 99 3.95 -8.03 -21.38
CA ASP A 99 3.88 -8.89 -22.57
C ASP A 99 3.73 -10.39 -22.24
N ARG A 100 4.06 -10.80 -20.99
CA ARG A 100 4.02 -12.19 -20.51
C ARG A 100 3.05 -12.42 -19.36
N HIS A 101 2.67 -11.37 -18.66
CA HIS A 101 1.88 -11.39 -17.43
C HIS A 101 0.85 -10.28 -17.42
N ARG A 102 -0.28 -10.51 -16.77
CA ARG A 102 -1.24 -9.45 -16.48
C ARG A 102 -0.75 -8.63 -15.28
N VAL A 103 -0.17 -7.47 -15.55
CA VAL A 103 0.31 -6.54 -14.53
C VAL A 103 -0.68 -5.39 -14.36
N VAL A 104 -1.15 -5.16 -13.13
CA VAL A 104 -2.10 -4.09 -12.80
C VAL A 104 -1.60 -3.33 -11.57
N ARG A 105 -1.47 -2.00 -11.67
CA ARG A 105 -1.16 -1.16 -10.50
C ARG A 105 -2.40 -1.00 -9.62
N LEU A 106 -2.40 -1.65 -8.46
CA LEU A 106 -3.49 -1.51 -7.50
C LEU A 106 -3.48 -0.13 -6.85
N ASN A 107 -2.30 0.34 -6.41
CA ASN A 107 -2.12 1.64 -5.79
C ASN A 107 -0.64 2.02 -5.77
N ASP A 108 -0.32 3.31 -5.92
CA ASP A 108 1.08 3.78 -6.00
C ASP A 108 1.61 4.45 -4.72
N ASP A 109 0.82 4.53 -3.64
CA ASP A 109 1.26 5.21 -2.41
C ASP A 109 0.65 4.64 -1.13
N LYS A 110 -0.67 4.39 -1.12
CA LYS A 110 -1.41 3.99 0.08
C LYS A 110 -2.38 2.83 -0.19
N PRO A 111 -1.90 1.65 -0.63
CA PRO A 111 -2.74 0.46 -0.67
C PRO A 111 -3.29 0.16 0.73
N VAL A 112 -4.51 -0.38 0.76
CA VAL A 112 -5.12 -0.88 1.99
C VAL A 112 -4.81 -2.36 2.11
N LEU A 113 -4.26 -2.77 3.25
CA LEU A 113 -3.99 -4.18 3.53
C LEU A 113 -5.03 -4.70 4.53
N ARG A 114 -5.71 -5.77 4.19
CA ARG A 114 -6.64 -6.48 5.07
C ARG A 114 -6.00 -7.76 5.54
N VAL A 115 -5.83 -7.88 6.86
CA VAL A 115 -5.24 -9.05 7.50
C VAL A 115 -6.35 -9.94 8.02
N ARG A 116 -6.33 -11.21 7.60
CA ARG A 116 -7.27 -12.25 8.04
C ARG A 116 -6.50 -13.51 8.41
N GLN A 117 -7.18 -14.47 9.03
CA GLN A 117 -6.59 -15.77 9.36
C GLN A 117 -6.21 -16.57 8.12
N ASP A 118 -6.96 -16.41 7.04
CA ASP A 118 -6.80 -17.13 5.76
C ASP A 118 -5.92 -16.40 4.74
N GLY A 119 -5.30 -15.28 5.11
CA GLY A 119 -4.40 -14.53 4.23
C GLY A 119 -4.48 -13.02 4.37
N VAL A 120 -3.56 -12.36 3.70
CA VAL A 120 -3.50 -10.90 3.59
C VAL A 120 -3.88 -10.48 2.19
N TRP A 121 -4.74 -9.47 2.07
CA TRP A 121 -5.21 -8.93 0.80
C TRP A 121 -4.83 -7.46 0.65
N ALA A 122 -4.31 -7.10 -0.51
CA ALA A 122 -4.06 -5.71 -0.88
C ALA A 122 -5.21 -5.18 -1.75
N TYR A 123 -5.65 -3.98 -1.44
CA TYR A 123 -6.71 -3.27 -2.15
C TYR A 123 -6.17 -1.95 -2.70
N GLY A 124 -6.63 -1.56 -3.88
CA GLY A 124 -6.49 -0.18 -4.32
C GLY A 124 -7.27 0.77 -3.42
N SER A 125 -6.87 2.02 -3.40
CA SER A 125 -7.52 3.09 -2.63
C SER A 125 -7.50 4.42 -3.38
N PRO A 126 -8.39 5.36 -3.08
CA PRO A 126 -8.37 6.69 -3.69
C PRO A 126 -7.12 7.51 -3.32
N TRP A 127 -6.42 7.14 -2.26
CA TRP A 127 -5.21 7.83 -1.79
C TRP A 127 -3.96 7.21 -2.43
N SER A 128 -3.59 7.69 -3.61
CA SER A 128 -2.52 7.09 -4.45
C SER A 128 -1.34 8.02 -4.71
N GLY A 129 -1.18 9.06 -3.88
CA GLY A 129 -0.05 9.99 -3.97
C GLY A 129 -0.13 10.95 -5.16
N LYS A 130 1.04 11.38 -5.65
CA LYS A 130 1.16 12.44 -6.66
C LYS A 130 0.69 12.03 -8.05
N HIS A 131 0.85 10.77 -8.41
CA HIS A 131 0.58 10.29 -9.78
C HIS A 131 -0.85 9.83 -10.02
N VAL A 132 -1.67 9.78 -8.97
CA VAL A 132 -3.09 9.37 -9.04
C VAL A 132 -3.27 8.02 -9.75
N ILE A 133 -2.37 7.07 -9.46
CA ILE A 133 -2.39 5.73 -10.05
C ILE A 133 -3.01 4.76 -9.03
N HIS A 134 -4.22 4.32 -9.29
CA HIS A 134 -4.95 3.35 -8.49
C HIS A 134 -6.03 2.65 -9.30
N THR A 135 -6.42 1.46 -8.85
CA THR A 135 -7.47 0.66 -9.47
C THR A 135 -8.38 0.09 -8.39
N ASN A 136 -9.69 0.13 -8.59
CA ASN A 136 -10.64 -0.55 -7.70
C ASN A 136 -10.56 -2.06 -7.92
N ALA A 137 -9.52 -2.66 -7.37
CA ALA A 137 -9.26 -4.09 -7.43
C ALA A 137 -8.54 -4.55 -6.17
N LYS A 138 -8.48 -5.86 -5.99
CA LYS A 138 -7.78 -6.50 -4.87
C LYS A 138 -7.06 -7.76 -5.32
N ALA A 139 -6.01 -8.13 -4.58
CA ALA A 139 -5.30 -9.39 -4.75
C ALA A 139 -4.72 -9.89 -3.42
N PRO A 140 -4.54 -11.21 -3.23
CA PRO A 140 -3.81 -11.75 -2.11
C PRO A 140 -2.35 -11.30 -2.18
N VAL A 141 -1.78 -10.90 -1.04
CA VAL A 141 -0.39 -10.44 -0.95
C VAL A 141 0.54 -11.63 -0.95
N LYS A 142 1.41 -11.68 -1.95
CA LYS A 142 2.43 -12.71 -2.09
C LYS A 142 3.71 -12.35 -1.35
N ALA A 143 4.14 -11.08 -1.43
CA ALA A 143 5.37 -10.62 -0.78
C ALA A 143 5.41 -9.10 -0.61
N VAL A 144 6.27 -8.64 0.31
CA VAL A 144 6.75 -7.25 0.38
C VAL A 144 8.22 -7.22 0.02
N VAL A 145 8.61 -6.27 -0.81
CA VAL A 145 10.00 -6.02 -1.22
C VAL A 145 10.40 -4.60 -0.85
N PHE A 146 11.33 -4.48 0.07
CA PHE A 146 11.94 -3.19 0.40
C PHE A 146 13.07 -2.88 -0.58
N LEU A 147 13.08 -1.65 -1.09
CA LEU A 147 14.05 -1.21 -2.10
C LEU A 147 15.16 -0.39 -1.48
N GLU A 148 16.39 -0.68 -1.89
CA GLU A 148 17.60 0.13 -1.67
C GLU A 148 18.27 0.41 -3.01
N GLN A 149 18.75 1.63 -3.22
CA GLN A 149 19.50 1.96 -4.43
C GLN A 149 20.91 1.39 -4.35
N ALA A 150 21.30 0.61 -5.34
CA ALA A 150 22.63 0.03 -5.44
C ALA A 150 23.06 -0.15 -6.91
N PRO A 151 24.37 -0.20 -7.21
CA PRO A 151 24.84 -0.44 -8.56
C PRO A 151 24.58 -1.88 -9.03
N GLU A 152 24.54 -2.84 -8.12
CA GLU A 152 24.31 -4.26 -8.38
C GLU A 152 22.96 -4.71 -7.82
N ASN A 153 22.31 -5.65 -8.52
CA ASN A 153 21.03 -6.20 -8.10
C ASN A 153 21.23 -7.41 -7.19
N ARG A 154 20.74 -7.33 -5.96
CA ARG A 154 20.77 -8.42 -4.98
C ARG A 154 19.48 -8.45 -4.19
N ILE A 155 18.88 -9.63 -4.03
CA ILE A 155 17.70 -9.83 -3.19
C ILE A 155 18.01 -10.84 -2.09
N ARG A 156 17.49 -10.59 -0.90
CA ARG A 156 17.54 -11.52 0.23
C ARG A 156 16.26 -11.50 1.04
N SER A 157 15.94 -12.59 1.66
CA SER A 157 14.95 -12.61 2.75
C SER A 157 15.50 -11.86 3.95
N VAL A 158 14.63 -11.31 4.78
CA VAL A 158 15.00 -10.62 6.02
C VAL A 158 14.53 -11.43 7.23
N THR A 159 15.20 -11.25 8.37
CA THR A 159 14.77 -11.84 9.64
C THR A 159 13.47 -11.20 10.12
N SER A 160 12.75 -11.84 11.04
CA SER A 160 11.51 -11.28 11.61
C SER A 160 11.73 -9.92 12.28
N GLN A 161 12.87 -9.73 12.94
CA GLN A 161 13.22 -8.46 13.57
C GLN A 161 13.49 -7.35 12.53
N GLU A 162 14.22 -7.66 11.46
CA GLU A 162 14.44 -6.73 10.34
C GLU A 162 13.11 -6.40 9.65
N ALA A 163 12.27 -7.41 9.40
CA ALA A 163 10.97 -7.23 8.77
C ALA A 163 10.09 -6.24 9.56
N PHE A 164 10.01 -6.40 10.89
CA PHE A 164 9.29 -5.46 11.73
C PHE A 164 9.87 -4.05 11.65
N SER A 165 11.19 -3.92 11.72
CA SER A 165 11.89 -2.63 11.65
C SER A 165 11.67 -1.90 10.32
N LEU A 166 11.50 -2.65 9.22
CA LEU A 166 11.22 -2.11 7.89
C LEU A 166 9.72 -1.77 7.72
N VAL A 167 8.84 -2.66 8.14
CA VAL A 167 7.39 -2.55 7.87
C VAL A 167 6.71 -1.53 8.77
N PHE A 168 7.05 -1.49 10.06
CA PHE A 168 6.38 -0.62 11.03
C PHE A 168 6.45 0.88 10.68
N PRO A 169 7.61 1.47 10.28
CA PRO A 169 7.70 2.88 9.90
C PRO A 169 6.88 3.23 8.64
N GLN A 170 6.63 2.27 7.77
CA GLN A 170 5.87 2.45 6.53
C GLN A 170 4.36 2.20 6.72
N THR A 171 3.93 1.86 7.94
CA THR A 171 2.53 1.65 8.28
C THR A 171 1.89 2.94 8.75
N PHE A 172 0.81 3.35 8.08
CA PHE A 172 0.07 4.54 8.50
C PHE A 172 -0.75 4.24 9.77
N CYS A 173 -0.44 4.95 10.85
CA CYS A 173 -1.21 4.95 12.07
C CYS A 173 -1.25 6.35 12.68
N LEU A 174 -2.32 6.66 13.42
CA LEU A 174 -2.44 7.93 14.13
C LEU A 174 -1.59 7.85 15.41
N LYS A 175 -0.62 8.76 15.51
CA LYS A 175 0.38 8.76 16.60
C LYS A 175 -0.22 9.03 17.99
N THR A 176 -1.40 9.64 18.04
CA THR A 176 -2.04 10.12 19.28
C THR A 176 -2.93 9.09 19.97
N ASP A 177 -3.39 8.05 19.27
CA ASP A 177 -4.31 7.05 19.80
C ASP A 177 -3.58 5.76 20.20
N ALA A 178 -3.49 5.51 21.51
CA ALA A 178 -2.84 4.31 22.06
C ALA A 178 -3.56 3.01 21.66
N ARG A 179 -4.91 3.01 21.63
CA ARG A 179 -5.71 1.84 21.23
C ARG A 179 -5.45 1.46 19.77
N GLN A 180 -5.46 2.42 18.89
CA GLN A 180 -5.17 2.20 17.47
C GLN A 180 -3.74 1.66 17.26
N ARG A 181 -2.76 2.17 18.01
CA ARG A 181 -1.39 1.62 17.94
C ARG A 181 -1.33 0.15 18.36
N ILE A 182 -2.06 -0.26 19.38
CA ILE A 182 -2.14 -1.67 19.80
C ILE A 182 -2.76 -2.53 18.69
N LEU A 183 -3.86 -2.08 18.08
CA LEU A 183 -4.50 -2.79 16.96
C LEU A 183 -3.55 -2.93 15.77
N VAL A 184 -2.83 -1.86 15.41
CA VAL A 184 -1.83 -1.90 14.33
C VAL A 184 -0.74 -2.92 14.65
N LEU A 185 -0.19 -2.94 15.87
CA LEU A 185 0.85 -3.89 16.25
C LEU A 185 0.38 -5.34 16.19
N GLN A 186 -0.86 -5.61 16.62
CA GLN A 186 -1.47 -6.95 16.52
C GLN A 186 -1.65 -7.38 15.05
N MET A 187 -2.12 -6.46 14.19
CA MET A 187 -2.24 -6.74 12.75
C MET A 187 -0.88 -6.95 12.09
N LEU A 188 0.15 -6.18 12.49
CA LEU A 188 1.51 -6.36 11.96
C LEU A 188 2.13 -7.70 12.36
N ASP A 189 1.91 -8.18 13.58
CA ASP A 189 2.35 -9.51 13.99
C ASP A 189 1.70 -10.59 13.11
N GLN A 190 0.38 -10.52 12.88
CA GLN A 190 -0.32 -11.43 12.00
C GLN A 190 0.14 -11.33 10.54
N PHE A 191 0.35 -10.12 10.06
CA PHE A 191 0.85 -9.83 8.71
C PHE A 191 2.22 -10.45 8.47
N LEU A 192 3.18 -10.21 9.37
CA LEU A 192 4.56 -10.69 9.25
C LEU A 192 4.70 -12.22 9.40
N ARG A 193 3.72 -12.88 10.00
CA ARG A 193 3.65 -14.36 10.03
C ARG A 193 3.18 -14.97 8.72
N GLN A 194 2.48 -14.21 7.88
CA GLN A 194 1.83 -14.70 6.67
C GLN A 194 2.51 -14.24 5.39
N VAL A 195 3.18 -13.08 5.41
CA VAL A 195 3.73 -12.45 4.22
C VAL A 195 5.25 -12.38 4.31
N PRO A 196 5.98 -13.01 3.38
CA PRO A 196 7.43 -12.94 3.32
C PRO A 196 7.88 -11.52 2.96
N VAL A 197 8.95 -11.07 3.60
CA VAL A 197 9.58 -9.76 3.40
C VAL A 197 10.98 -9.95 2.85
N TYR A 198 11.30 -9.20 1.81
CA TYR A 198 12.60 -9.20 1.15
C TYR A 198 13.22 -7.81 1.14
N LEU A 199 14.54 -7.76 1.12
CA LEU A 199 15.32 -6.56 0.84
C LEU A 199 15.96 -6.70 -0.54
N LEU A 200 15.70 -5.75 -1.42
CA LEU A 200 16.26 -5.66 -2.76
C LEU A 200 17.16 -4.45 -2.87
N SER A 201 18.47 -4.67 -2.92
CA SER A 201 19.43 -3.69 -3.39
C SER A 201 19.40 -3.71 -4.91
N CYS A 202 19.10 -2.58 -5.58
CA CYS A 202 18.91 -2.58 -7.04
C CYS A 202 19.21 -1.26 -7.73
N ASN A 203 19.47 -1.38 -9.03
CA ASN A 203 19.48 -0.29 -10.00
C ASN A 203 18.18 -0.28 -10.83
N ILE A 204 18.08 0.69 -11.74
CA ILE A 204 16.95 0.84 -12.66
C ILE A 204 17.19 -0.05 -13.90
N SER A 205 16.88 -1.34 -13.82
CA SER A 205 17.13 -2.29 -14.89
C SER A 205 16.06 -3.37 -15.01
N ARG A 206 16.03 -4.07 -16.14
CA ARG A 206 15.21 -5.25 -16.35
C ARG A 206 15.63 -6.39 -15.43
N GLU A 207 16.92 -6.55 -15.19
CA GLU A 207 17.50 -7.60 -14.36
C GLU A 207 16.98 -7.50 -12.91
N ALA A 208 16.78 -6.28 -12.38
CA ALA A 208 16.18 -6.08 -11.07
C ALA A 208 14.76 -6.65 -10.99
N VAL A 209 13.95 -6.44 -12.03
CA VAL A 209 12.58 -7.00 -12.13
C VAL A 209 12.60 -8.51 -12.22
N GLU A 210 13.41 -9.06 -13.11
CA GLU A 210 13.53 -10.51 -13.33
C GLU A 210 14.03 -11.21 -12.05
N LEU A 211 14.99 -10.63 -11.33
CA LEU A 211 15.50 -11.16 -10.08
C LEU A 211 14.39 -11.31 -9.04
N VAL A 212 13.59 -10.27 -8.83
CA VAL A 212 12.47 -10.32 -7.88
C VAL A 212 11.41 -11.32 -8.34
N TYR A 213 11.04 -11.30 -9.62
CA TYR A 213 10.06 -12.23 -10.18
C TYR A 213 10.48 -13.69 -9.97
N GLN A 214 11.73 -14.04 -10.30
CA GLN A 214 12.28 -15.36 -10.11
C GLN A 214 12.21 -15.79 -8.63
N THR A 215 12.65 -14.90 -7.73
CA THR A 215 12.70 -15.19 -6.29
C THR A 215 11.30 -15.44 -5.71
N ILE A 216 10.30 -14.64 -6.08
CA ILE A 216 8.98 -14.68 -5.46
C ILE A 216 8.06 -15.72 -6.10
N TRP A 217 8.11 -15.90 -7.44
CA TRP A 217 7.17 -16.77 -8.16
C TRP A 217 7.73 -18.13 -8.51
N LYS A 218 9.06 -18.25 -8.69
CA LYS A 218 9.69 -19.52 -9.06
C LYS A 218 10.39 -20.24 -7.92
N GLY A 219 10.59 -19.55 -6.79
CA GLY A 219 11.17 -20.18 -5.59
C GLY A 219 12.64 -20.59 -5.72
N ASP A 220 13.35 -20.11 -6.73
CA ASP A 220 14.70 -20.52 -7.06
C ASP A 220 15.73 -19.44 -6.78
N TYR A 221 16.04 -19.23 -5.51
CA TYR A 221 17.39 -18.82 -5.08
C TYR A 221 17.60 -19.34 -3.65
N LYS A 222 18.06 -20.59 -3.58
CA LYS A 222 18.74 -21.09 -2.37
C LYS A 222 20.16 -20.57 -2.33
#